data_88b0fbdd9f9eac6e4c3b2f856a63bc43
#
_entry.id   88b0fbdd9f9eac6e4c3b2f856a63bc43
#
_cell.length_a   1.000
_cell.length_b   1.000
_cell.length_c   1.000
_cell.angle_alpha   90.00
_cell.angle_beta   90.00
_cell.angle_gamma   90.00
#
_symmetry.space_group_name_H-M   'P 1'
#
loop_
_entity.id
_entity.type
_entity.pdbx_description
1 polymer ?
#
loop_
_entity_poly.entity_id
_entity_poly.type
_entity_poly.pdbx_seq_one_letter_code
_entity_poly.pdbx_strand_id
1 'polypeptide(L)'
;MKKQNKPDYYNDVMRVVRNYVEYGDYKKEPKNAATAIRRKYKEKTLEDCLKTFNRGCEVYQKAILFVNEHKDFYEDLFEKYEPVRIYSAEEIAFFNTYPDFPKELLGGVILFIYNWHHQR
;
A
#
# COMPACT_ATOMS: atom_id res chain seq x y z
N MET A 1 25.52 8.90 4.56
CA MET A 1 24.71 8.31 4.62
C MET A 1 24.07 7.60 3.82
N LYS A 2 23.80 7.10 3.82
CA LYS A 2 23.20 6.43 3.31
C LYS A 2 22.14 6.32 3.01
N LYS A 3 21.97 5.77 2.06
CA LYS A 3 20.70 5.71 1.84
C LYS A 3 20.24 4.40 1.59
N GLN A 4 19.55 3.81 2.36
CA GLN A 4 18.89 2.54 2.11
C GLN A 4 17.46 2.86 1.75
N ASN A 5 16.64 1.87 1.52
CA ASN A 5 15.24 2.08 1.24
C ASN A 5 14.58 2.64 2.45
N LYS A 6 14.08 3.82 2.30
CA LYS A 6 13.42 4.51 3.37
C LYS A 6 11.92 4.26 3.29
N PRO A 7 11.21 4.50 4.38
CA PRO A 7 9.74 4.44 4.30
C PRO A 7 9.18 5.29 3.17
N ASP A 8 9.85 6.42 2.85
CA ASP A 8 9.38 7.27 1.76
C ASP A 8 9.34 6.55 0.43
N TYR A 9 10.33 5.68 0.18
CA TYR A 9 10.35 4.92 -1.07
C TYR A 9 9.11 4.04 -1.17
N TYR A 10 8.81 3.29 -0.11
CA TYR A 10 7.66 2.40 -0.13
C TYR A 10 6.35 3.17 -0.15
N ASN A 11 6.29 4.32 0.53
CA ASN A 11 5.12 5.18 0.46
C ASN A 11 4.86 5.63 -0.96
N ASP A 12 5.91 6.04 -1.67
CA ASP A 12 5.76 6.48 -3.05
C ASP A 12 5.37 5.34 -3.97
N VAL A 13 5.96 4.15 -3.77
CA VAL A 13 5.59 2.99 -4.57
C VAL A 13 4.12 2.67 -4.37
N MET A 14 3.65 2.66 -3.13
CA MET A 14 2.26 2.31 -2.87
C MET A 14 1.29 3.36 -3.39
N ARG A 15 1.70 4.63 -3.43
CA ARG A 15 0.87 5.66 -4.05
C ARG A 15 0.72 5.40 -5.54
N VAL A 16 1.81 5.00 -6.20
CA VAL A 16 1.75 4.66 -7.62
C VAL A 16 0.89 3.42 -7.83
N VAL A 17 1.03 2.42 -6.94
CA VAL A 17 0.21 1.21 -7.01
C VAL A 17 -1.27 1.56 -6.90
N ARG A 18 -1.61 2.42 -5.92
CA ARG A 18 -2.99 2.82 -5.74
C ARG A 18 -3.54 3.49 -6.99
N ASN A 19 -2.78 4.42 -7.54
CA ASN A 19 -3.23 5.15 -8.73
C ASN A 19 -3.39 4.20 -9.91
N TYR A 20 -2.51 3.23 -10.01
CA TYR A 20 -2.57 2.23 -11.06
C TYR A 20 -3.82 1.35 -10.91
N VAL A 21 -4.04 0.85 -9.70
CA VAL A 21 -5.14 -0.09 -9.45
C VAL A 21 -6.50 0.61 -9.45
N GLU A 22 -6.58 1.74 -8.75
CA GLU A 22 -7.88 2.37 -8.52
C GLU A 22 -8.28 3.34 -9.62
N TYR A 23 -7.31 4.01 -10.25
CA TYR A 23 -7.62 5.04 -11.24
C TYR A 23 -7.20 4.67 -12.66
N GLY A 24 -6.50 3.55 -12.82
CA GLY A 24 -6.06 3.14 -14.15
C GLY A 24 -4.95 3.98 -14.72
N ASP A 25 -4.20 4.68 -13.87
CA ASP A 25 -3.12 5.53 -14.32
C ASP A 25 -2.01 4.69 -14.96
N TYR A 26 -1.08 5.39 -15.63
CA TYR A 26 0.09 4.79 -16.27
C TYR A 26 -0.32 3.87 -17.42
N LYS A 27 -1.51 4.12 -17.99
CA LYS A 27 -2.05 3.37 -19.14
C LYS A 27 -2.13 1.89 -18.83
N LYS A 28 -2.22 1.55 -17.54
CA LYS A 28 -2.28 0.17 -17.04
C LYS A 28 -1.10 -0.66 -17.52
N GLU A 29 0.06 -0.02 -17.66
CA GLU A 29 1.31 -0.69 -18.01
C GLU A 29 2.25 -0.64 -16.83
N PRO A 30 2.62 -1.81 -16.26
CA PRO A 30 3.53 -1.80 -15.10
C PRO A 30 4.85 -1.08 -15.36
N LYS A 31 5.35 -1.16 -16.59
CA LYS A 31 6.60 -0.50 -16.93
C LYS A 31 6.49 1.00 -16.80
N ASN A 32 5.34 1.57 -17.18
CA ASN A 32 5.12 3.00 -17.04
C ASN A 32 5.09 3.41 -15.57
N ALA A 33 4.47 2.60 -14.74
CA ALA A 33 4.44 2.84 -13.30
C ALA A 33 5.84 2.79 -12.72
N ALA A 34 6.63 1.79 -13.11
CA ALA A 34 8.00 1.67 -12.63
C ALA A 34 8.84 2.85 -13.08
N THR A 35 8.62 3.34 -14.29
CA THR A 35 9.34 4.52 -14.80
C THR A 35 9.03 5.75 -13.94
N ALA A 36 7.76 5.92 -13.56
CA ALA A 36 7.37 7.04 -12.72
C ALA A 36 8.08 6.97 -11.36
N ILE A 37 8.19 5.78 -10.79
CA ILE A 37 8.91 5.60 -9.53
C ILE A 37 10.39 5.95 -9.70
N ARG A 38 10.99 5.47 -10.78
CA ARG A 38 12.41 5.68 -10.99
C ARG A 38 12.76 7.15 -11.20
N ARG A 39 11.85 7.91 -11.75
CA ARG A 39 12.11 9.34 -11.93
C ARG A 39 12.43 10.03 -10.60
N LYS A 40 11.84 9.56 -9.54
CA LYS A 40 12.10 10.13 -8.22
C LYS A 40 13.27 9.45 -7.51
N TYR A 41 13.56 8.21 -7.86
CA TYR A 41 14.61 7.42 -7.20
C TYR A 41 15.62 6.97 -8.25
N LYS A 42 16.38 7.93 -8.73
CA LYS A 42 17.25 7.72 -9.89
C LYS A 42 18.41 6.78 -9.63
N GLU A 43 18.73 6.56 -8.35
CA GLU A 43 19.80 5.62 -7.99
C GLU A 43 19.36 4.17 -8.15
N LYS A 44 18.07 3.91 -8.33
CA LYS A 44 17.57 2.55 -8.52
C LYS A 44 17.40 2.26 -9.99
N THR A 45 17.52 0.97 -10.35
CA THR A 45 17.30 0.58 -11.74
C THR A 45 15.82 0.48 -12.02
N LEU A 46 15.48 0.53 -13.30
CA LEU A 46 14.09 0.33 -13.71
C LEU A 46 13.60 -1.04 -13.28
N GLU A 47 14.47 -2.05 -13.37
CA GLU A 47 14.12 -3.41 -12.99
C GLU A 47 13.77 -3.48 -11.51
N ASP A 48 14.57 -2.81 -10.66
CA ASP A 48 14.28 -2.79 -9.23
C ASP A 48 12.94 -2.13 -8.95
N CYS A 49 12.67 -1.02 -9.62
CA CYS A 49 11.40 -0.31 -9.41
C CYS A 49 10.22 -1.15 -9.88
N LEU A 50 10.38 -1.85 -10.99
CA LEU A 50 9.32 -2.72 -11.49
C LEU A 50 9.05 -3.86 -10.51
N LYS A 51 10.12 -4.44 -9.96
CA LYS A 51 9.97 -5.52 -9.01
C LYS A 51 9.23 -5.06 -7.76
N THR A 52 9.60 -3.89 -7.22
CA THR A 52 8.94 -3.36 -6.05
C THR A 52 7.48 -2.99 -6.37
N PHE A 53 7.25 -2.43 -7.55
CA PHE A 53 5.90 -2.09 -7.97
C PHE A 53 5.02 -3.35 -8.03
N ASN A 54 5.54 -4.41 -8.65
CA ASN A 54 4.77 -5.65 -8.78
C ASN A 54 4.46 -6.25 -7.41
N ARG A 55 5.45 -6.19 -6.50
CA ARG A 55 5.24 -6.65 -5.13
C ARG A 55 4.16 -5.81 -4.46
N GLY A 56 4.21 -4.49 -4.66
CA GLY A 56 3.21 -3.60 -4.09
C GLY A 56 1.81 -3.90 -4.60
N CYS A 57 1.69 -4.23 -5.88
CA CYS A 57 0.39 -4.60 -6.45
C CYS A 57 -0.14 -5.87 -5.80
N GLU A 58 0.73 -6.83 -5.57
CA GLU A 58 0.34 -8.07 -4.90
C GLU A 58 -0.19 -7.77 -3.50
N VAL A 59 0.56 -6.96 -2.75
CA VAL A 59 0.17 -6.60 -1.39
C VAL A 59 -1.16 -5.83 -1.40
N TYR A 60 -1.32 -4.90 -2.35
CA TYR A 60 -2.53 -4.11 -2.44
C TYR A 60 -3.75 -5.00 -2.71
N GLN A 61 -3.62 -5.97 -3.61
CA GLN A 61 -4.72 -6.88 -3.90
C GLN A 61 -5.07 -7.73 -2.67
N LYS A 62 -4.07 -8.18 -1.94
CA LYS A 62 -4.32 -8.93 -0.72
C LYS A 62 -4.97 -8.06 0.35
N ALA A 63 -4.61 -6.77 0.37
CA ALA A 63 -5.24 -5.84 1.31
C ALA A 63 -6.71 -5.65 0.98
N ILE A 64 -7.07 -5.61 -0.31
CA ILE A 64 -8.47 -5.50 -0.69
C ILE A 64 -9.25 -6.70 -0.16
N LEU A 65 -8.70 -7.90 -0.34
CA LEU A 65 -9.38 -9.10 0.17
C LEU A 65 -9.49 -9.07 1.69
N PHE A 66 -8.44 -8.63 2.36
CA PHE A 66 -8.44 -8.54 3.81
C PHE A 66 -9.54 -7.60 4.30
N VAL A 67 -9.65 -6.42 3.66
CA VAL A 67 -10.66 -5.45 4.05
C VAL A 67 -12.05 -6.02 3.83
N ASN A 68 -12.26 -6.69 2.70
CA ASN A 68 -13.57 -7.26 2.42
C ASN A 68 -13.96 -8.32 3.44
N GLU A 69 -12.99 -9.07 3.94
CA GLU A 69 -13.26 -10.10 4.95
C GLU A 69 -13.50 -9.52 6.33
N HIS A 70 -13.06 -8.28 6.56
CA HIS A 70 -13.12 -7.66 7.89
C HIS A 70 -13.86 -6.33 7.86
N LYS A 71 -14.78 -6.16 6.92
CA LYS A 71 -15.40 -4.86 6.75
C LYS A 71 -16.22 -4.41 7.97
N ASP A 72 -16.81 -5.35 8.70
CA ASP A 72 -17.58 -4.99 9.90
C ASP A 72 -16.66 -4.40 10.97
N PHE A 73 -15.44 -4.94 11.08
CA PHE A 73 -14.47 -4.38 11.99
C PHE A 73 -14.13 -2.93 11.64
N TYR A 74 -13.96 -2.65 10.35
CA TYR A 74 -13.59 -1.30 9.92
C TYR A 74 -14.77 -0.34 9.99
N GLU A 75 -15.98 -0.84 9.77
CA GLU A 75 -17.16 -0.03 9.97
C GLU A 75 -17.24 0.45 11.41
N ASP A 76 -17.04 -0.46 12.36
CA ASP A 76 -17.06 -0.14 13.77
C ASP A 76 -15.92 0.82 14.12
N LEU A 77 -14.73 0.56 13.58
CA LEU A 77 -13.56 1.39 13.84
C LEU A 77 -13.79 2.84 13.38
N PHE A 78 -14.42 3.01 12.22
CA PHE A 78 -14.66 4.35 11.68
C PHE A 78 -15.72 5.10 12.45
N GLU A 79 -16.62 4.40 13.14
CA GLU A 79 -17.61 5.04 13.97
C GLU A 79 -17.04 5.54 15.29
N LYS A 80 -15.92 4.98 15.70
CA LYS A 80 -15.26 5.35 16.93
C LYS A 80 -14.03 6.15 16.59
N TYR A 81 -13.94 7.35 17.11
CA TYR A 81 -12.73 8.14 16.92
C TYR A 81 -11.70 7.77 17.97
N GLU A 82 -10.52 7.35 17.52
CA GLU A 82 -9.43 7.02 18.40
C GLU A 82 -8.22 7.85 18.03
N PRO A 83 -7.67 8.62 18.96
CA PRO A 83 -6.49 9.44 18.62
C PRO A 83 -5.25 8.58 18.37
N VAL A 84 -5.18 7.39 18.98
CA VAL A 84 -4.07 6.47 18.76
C VAL A 84 -4.64 5.14 18.33
N ARG A 85 -4.23 4.70 17.16
CA ARG A 85 -4.77 3.47 16.63
C ARG A 85 -4.00 2.27 17.14
N ILE A 86 -4.71 1.29 17.66
CA ILE A 86 -4.14 0.02 18.10
C ILE A 86 -4.57 -1.03 17.07
N TYR A 87 -3.59 -1.72 16.48
CA TYR A 87 -3.88 -2.70 15.45
C TYR A 87 -4.44 -3.97 16.06
N SER A 88 -5.39 -4.59 15.36
CA SER A 88 -5.95 -5.86 15.78
C SER A 88 -4.95 -6.99 15.52
N ALA A 89 -5.22 -8.14 16.14
CA ALA A 89 -4.37 -9.32 15.92
C ALA A 89 -4.38 -9.73 14.46
N GLU A 90 -5.52 -9.62 13.81
CA GLU A 90 -5.63 -9.96 12.38
C GLU A 90 -4.81 -9.02 11.52
N GLU A 91 -4.81 -7.73 11.87
CA GLU A 91 -4.01 -6.77 11.12
C GLU A 91 -2.52 -7.04 11.32
N ILE A 92 -2.12 -7.35 12.54
CA ILE A 92 -0.72 -7.64 12.81
C ILE A 92 -0.29 -8.88 12.03
N ALA A 93 -1.13 -9.89 11.95
CA ALA A 93 -0.83 -11.09 11.16
C ALA A 93 -0.66 -10.73 9.69
N PHE A 94 -1.51 -9.85 9.17
CA PHE A 94 -1.40 -9.39 7.79
C PHE A 94 -0.06 -8.67 7.56
N PHE A 95 0.28 -7.74 8.49
CA PHE A 95 1.54 -7.01 8.38
C PHE A 95 2.74 -7.96 8.39
N ASN A 96 2.69 -8.97 9.24
CA ASN A 96 3.80 -9.92 9.36
C ASN A 96 3.97 -10.78 8.11
N THR A 97 2.92 -10.91 7.31
CA THR A 97 3.02 -11.61 6.03
C THR A 97 3.84 -10.82 5.03
N TYR A 98 3.91 -9.50 5.18
CA TYR A 98 4.60 -8.62 4.24
C TYR A 98 5.61 -7.75 4.98
N PRO A 99 6.64 -8.37 5.56
CA PRO A 99 7.59 -7.62 6.40
C PRO A 99 8.46 -6.64 5.63
N ASP A 100 8.49 -6.74 4.30
CA ASP A 100 9.25 -5.80 3.48
C ASP A 100 8.59 -4.42 3.41
N PHE A 101 7.36 -4.28 3.87
CA PHE A 101 6.66 -2.98 3.89
C PHE A 101 6.48 -2.50 5.32
N PRO A 102 6.64 -1.19 5.59
CA PRO A 102 6.38 -0.68 6.94
C PRO A 102 4.93 -0.92 7.34
N LYS A 103 4.73 -1.32 8.59
CA LYS A 103 3.39 -1.64 9.05
C LYS A 103 2.47 -0.42 9.07
N GLU A 104 3.02 0.76 9.33
CA GLU A 104 2.23 1.98 9.30
C GLU A 104 1.71 2.26 7.90
N LEU A 105 2.53 1.97 6.90
CA LEU A 105 2.10 2.13 5.52
C LEU A 105 0.98 1.14 5.19
N LEU A 106 1.14 -0.12 5.59
CA LEU A 106 0.12 -1.13 5.32
C LEU A 106 -1.19 -0.78 6.03
N GLY A 107 -1.09 -0.28 7.27
CA GLY A 107 -2.28 0.16 7.98
C GLY A 107 -3.00 1.28 7.26
N GLY A 108 -2.25 2.22 6.71
CA GLY A 108 -2.83 3.31 5.92
C GLY A 108 -3.48 2.83 4.65
N VAL A 109 -2.86 1.85 3.99
CA VAL A 109 -3.41 1.27 2.77
C VAL A 109 -4.76 0.62 3.07
N ILE A 110 -4.83 -0.13 4.16
CA ILE A 110 -6.07 -0.81 4.54
C ILE A 110 -7.17 0.21 4.78
N LEU A 111 -6.88 1.30 5.52
CA LEU A 111 -7.89 2.31 5.80
C LEU A 111 -8.31 3.04 4.53
N PHE A 112 -7.36 3.32 3.64
CA PHE A 112 -7.72 3.94 2.36
C PHE A 112 -8.66 3.03 1.57
N ILE A 113 -8.35 1.73 1.50
CA ILE A 113 -9.16 0.79 0.75
C ILE A 113 -10.57 0.74 1.33
N TYR A 114 -10.68 0.64 2.65
CA TYR A 114 -12.00 0.61 3.26
C TYR A 114 -12.78 1.87 2.91
N ASN A 115 -12.15 3.03 3.07
CA ASN A 115 -12.82 4.30 2.80
C ASN A 115 -13.23 4.39 1.33
N TRP A 116 -12.33 4.00 0.42
CA TRP A 116 -12.59 4.12 -1.01
C TRP A 116 -13.65 3.14 -1.48
N HIS A 117 -13.62 1.90 -0.98
CA HIS A 117 -14.48 0.84 -1.49
C HIS A 117 -15.81 0.73 -0.76
N HIS A 118 -15.89 1.18 0.49
CA HIS A 118 -17.06 0.91 1.32
C HIS A 118 -17.72 2.15 1.93
N GLN A 119 -17.07 3.29 1.86
CA GLN A 119 -17.60 4.49 2.52
C GLN A 119 -18.05 5.57 1.56
N ARG A 120 -17.75 5.44 0.27
CA ARG A 120 -18.16 6.47 -0.68
C ARG A 120 -19.55 6.24 -1.22
#